data_ac2bcc6713743fcb40414bc00fd4f923
#
_entry.id   ac2bcc6713743fcb40414bc00fd4f923
#
_cell.length_a   1.000
_cell.length_b   1.000
_cell.length_c   1.000
_cell.angle_alpha   90.00
_cell.angle_beta   90.00
_cell.angle_gamma   90.00
#
_symmetry.space_group_name_H-M   'P 1'
#
loop_
_entity.id
_entity.type
_entity.pdbx_description
1 polymer ?
#
loop_
_entity_poly.entity_id
_entity_poly.type
_entity_poly.pdbx_seq_one_letter_code
_entity_poly.pdbx_strand_id
1 'polypeptide(L)'
;MPRDGRTLPHNILEEMRFRAIEAHQAEKGVAEIAKLLGVHWGSVSRWLTKWRRDGQRALKERKATGRPPKLDCKRHGKAILKLVKHPATEYGYEHPLWTCQRIRQVISAELNLVVSVPTLWRELKKLKLSCQKPERRALEQDPKARARWIATEWPRIKRLARKQRALLFFEDESMVRLTPTVGRTWAPVGKTPIVRVTGKRASVLVMSALSLQGRLFFKIPSERVNATVFIDFLKELLAEYPKRKIFVIADQASPHIAKSVKAFVAGQKRLELFYLPTYSPDFNPDEGVWSHLKSQELKAHQATNKEELIKKTDEALKRMAKRPALIRSFFKRCNIT
;
A
#
# COMPACT_ATOMS: atom_id res chain seq x y z
N MET A 1 -31.18 -39.55 -35.23
CA MET A 1 -30.20 -38.70 -35.91
C MET A 1 -28.91 -38.66 -35.08
N PRO A 2 -27.71 -38.77 -35.71
CA PRO A 2 -26.47 -38.66 -34.96
C PRO A 2 -26.37 -37.28 -34.29
N ARG A 3 -25.92 -37.23 -33.04
CA ARG A 3 -25.73 -35.97 -32.28
C ARG A 3 -24.67 -35.09 -32.94
N ASP A 4 -24.96 -33.81 -33.09
CA ASP A 4 -23.92 -32.86 -33.53
C ASP A 4 -22.86 -32.73 -32.43
N GLY A 5 -21.64 -33.23 -32.72
CA GLY A 5 -20.53 -33.19 -31.78
C GLY A 5 -20.13 -31.76 -31.31
N ARG A 6 -20.60 -30.69 -31.99
CA ARG A 6 -20.36 -29.30 -31.61
C ARG A 6 -21.17 -28.86 -30.36
N THR A 7 -22.22 -29.59 -30.03
CA THR A 7 -23.10 -29.33 -28.90
C THR A 7 -22.66 -30.04 -27.63
N LEU A 8 -21.72 -30.98 -27.74
CA LEU A 8 -21.25 -31.76 -26.60
C LEU A 8 -20.08 -31.07 -25.87
N PRO A 9 -20.04 -31.17 -24.55
CA PRO A 9 -18.89 -30.71 -23.76
C PRO A 9 -17.59 -31.36 -24.24
N HIS A 10 -16.51 -30.60 -24.22
CA HIS A 10 -15.22 -31.03 -24.77
C HIS A 10 -14.65 -32.31 -24.12
N ASN A 11 -14.82 -32.47 -22.79
CA ASN A 11 -14.43 -33.66 -22.04
C ASN A 11 -15.19 -34.91 -22.50
N ILE A 12 -16.48 -34.77 -22.80
CA ILE A 12 -17.27 -35.91 -23.37
C ILE A 12 -16.77 -36.28 -24.75
N LEU A 13 -16.46 -35.31 -25.60
CA LEU A 13 -15.88 -35.56 -26.91
C LEU A 13 -14.50 -36.22 -26.82
N GLU A 14 -13.70 -35.91 -25.84
CA GLU A 14 -12.40 -36.56 -25.62
C GLU A 14 -12.60 -38.01 -25.23
N GLU A 15 -13.50 -38.32 -24.30
CA GLU A 15 -13.83 -39.68 -23.90
C GLU A 15 -14.37 -40.51 -25.08
N MET A 16 -15.27 -39.92 -25.89
CA MET A 16 -15.78 -40.59 -27.10
C MET A 16 -14.67 -40.91 -28.09
N ARG A 17 -13.66 -40.05 -28.23
CA ARG A 17 -12.50 -40.33 -29.08
C ARG A 17 -11.71 -41.55 -28.57
N PHE A 18 -11.47 -41.65 -27.27
CA PHE A 18 -10.77 -42.79 -26.69
C PHE A 18 -11.58 -44.07 -26.82
N ARG A 19 -12.88 -44.05 -26.52
CA ARG A 19 -13.77 -45.20 -26.73
C ARG A 19 -13.84 -45.64 -28.18
N ALA A 20 -13.76 -44.71 -29.15
CA ALA A 20 -13.69 -45.06 -30.56
C ALA A 20 -12.41 -45.83 -30.90
N ILE A 21 -11.28 -45.50 -30.30
CA ILE A 21 -10.02 -46.21 -30.49
C ILE A 21 -10.08 -47.62 -29.88
N GLU A 22 -10.57 -47.70 -28.64
CA GLU A 22 -10.74 -49.00 -27.96
C GLU A 22 -11.63 -49.97 -28.76
N ALA A 23 -12.77 -49.45 -29.25
CA ALA A 23 -13.66 -50.23 -30.08
C ALA A 23 -13.02 -50.65 -31.42
N HIS A 24 -12.18 -49.81 -32.01
CA HIS A 24 -11.43 -50.14 -33.24
C HIS A 24 -10.34 -51.18 -32.99
N GLN A 25 -9.66 -51.12 -31.83
CA GLN A 25 -8.70 -52.16 -31.41
C GLN A 25 -9.38 -53.52 -31.12
N ALA A 26 -10.68 -53.46 -30.75
CA ALA A 26 -11.52 -54.67 -30.66
C ALA A 26 -12.15 -55.07 -32.01
N GLU A 27 -11.50 -54.70 -33.14
CA GLU A 27 -11.84 -55.07 -34.52
C GLU A 27 -13.21 -54.58 -35.03
N LYS A 28 -13.87 -53.63 -34.34
CA LYS A 28 -15.14 -53.06 -34.82
C LYS A 28 -14.94 -52.13 -36.01
N GLY A 29 -15.87 -52.20 -36.95
CA GLY A 29 -15.88 -51.37 -38.15
C GLY A 29 -16.27 -49.90 -37.83
N VAL A 30 -15.79 -48.92 -38.63
CA VAL A 30 -16.05 -47.49 -38.45
C VAL A 30 -17.54 -47.16 -38.36
N ALA A 31 -18.38 -47.82 -39.19
CA ALA A 31 -19.82 -47.62 -39.19
C ALA A 31 -20.50 -48.12 -37.90
N GLU A 32 -20.03 -49.25 -37.38
CA GLU A 32 -20.50 -49.81 -36.11
C GLU A 32 -20.12 -48.93 -34.92
N ILE A 33 -18.87 -48.46 -34.87
CA ILE A 33 -18.37 -47.54 -33.84
C ILE A 33 -19.19 -46.26 -33.89
N ALA A 34 -19.47 -45.69 -35.05
CA ALA A 34 -20.26 -44.50 -35.23
C ALA A 34 -21.69 -44.66 -34.68
N LYS A 35 -22.30 -45.81 -34.93
CA LYS A 35 -23.64 -46.17 -34.42
C LYS A 35 -23.59 -46.32 -32.89
N LEU A 36 -22.58 -47.01 -32.36
CA LEU A 36 -22.39 -47.21 -30.90
C LEU A 36 -22.25 -45.90 -30.15
N LEU A 37 -21.47 -44.97 -30.69
CA LEU A 37 -21.20 -43.67 -30.04
C LEU A 37 -22.22 -42.58 -30.40
N GLY A 38 -23.17 -42.84 -31.30
CA GLY A 38 -24.18 -41.88 -31.73
C GLY A 38 -23.61 -40.69 -32.50
N VAL A 39 -22.49 -40.85 -33.20
CA VAL A 39 -21.79 -39.80 -33.97
C VAL A 39 -21.75 -40.13 -35.47
N HIS A 40 -21.48 -39.11 -36.29
CA HIS A 40 -21.33 -39.34 -37.73
C HIS A 40 -20.04 -40.14 -38.00
N TRP A 41 -20.11 -41.10 -38.91
CA TRP A 41 -19.00 -42.01 -39.28
C TRP A 41 -17.72 -41.27 -39.67
N GLY A 42 -17.83 -40.11 -40.34
CA GLY A 42 -16.70 -39.28 -40.71
C GLY A 42 -15.97 -38.66 -39.51
N SER A 43 -16.63 -38.58 -38.33
CA SER A 43 -15.95 -38.18 -37.10
C SER A 43 -15.05 -39.29 -36.59
N VAL A 44 -15.55 -40.49 -36.56
CA VAL A 44 -14.77 -41.69 -36.16
C VAL A 44 -13.59 -41.90 -37.12
N SER A 45 -13.79 -41.82 -38.43
CA SER A 45 -12.71 -41.91 -39.40
C SER A 45 -11.61 -40.88 -39.17
N ARG A 46 -11.97 -39.61 -38.94
CA ARG A 46 -11.00 -38.55 -38.62
C ARG A 46 -10.25 -38.81 -37.32
N TRP A 47 -10.92 -39.35 -36.29
CA TRP A 47 -10.28 -39.68 -35.02
C TRP A 47 -9.28 -40.83 -35.19
N LEU A 48 -9.63 -41.89 -35.92
CA LEU A 48 -8.74 -42.99 -36.21
C LEU A 48 -7.53 -42.59 -37.07
N THR A 49 -7.75 -41.76 -38.10
CA THR A 49 -6.66 -41.22 -38.92
C THR A 49 -5.69 -40.38 -38.07
N LYS A 50 -6.24 -39.53 -37.17
CA LYS A 50 -5.43 -38.70 -36.29
C LYS A 50 -4.67 -39.55 -35.28
N TRP A 51 -5.29 -40.59 -34.73
CA TRP A 51 -4.65 -41.51 -33.80
C TRP A 51 -3.51 -42.30 -34.47
N ARG A 52 -3.74 -42.81 -35.70
CA ARG A 52 -2.71 -43.55 -36.48
C ARG A 52 -1.49 -42.67 -36.77
N ARG A 53 -1.72 -41.39 -37.07
CA ARG A 53 -0.65 -40.43 -37.39
C ARG A 53 0.11 -39.94 -36.17
N ASP A 54 -0.56 -39.53 -35.12
CA ASP A 54 -0.02 -38.72 -34.01
C ASP A 54 -0.20 -39.40 -32.64
N GLY A 55 -0.72 -40.63 -32.58
CA GLY A 55 -0.94 -41.39 -31.34
C GLY A 55 -2.05 -40.86 -30.46
N GLN A 56 -2.19 -41.47 -29.28
CA GLN A 56 -3.24 -41.10 -28.31
C GLN A 56 -3.21 -39.64 -27.86
N ARG A 57 -2.02 -38.99 -27.76
CA ARG A 57 -1.87 -37.61 -27.36
C ARG A 57 -2.61 -36.64 -28.29
N ALA A 58 -2.80 -36.98 -29.53
CA ALA A 58 -3.51 -36.16 -30.52
C ALA A 58 -5.02 -36.12 -30.30
N LEU A 59 -5.57 -37.08 -29.57
CA LEU A 59 -7.01 -37.17 -29.26
C LEU A 59 -7.42 -36.35 -28.04
N LYS A 60 -6.44 -35.99 -27.22
CA LYS A 60 -6.68 -35.10 -26.06
C LYS A 60 -7.24 -33.75 -26.49
N GLU A 61 -8.10 -33.22 -25.65
CA GLU A 61 -8.62 -31.89 -25.86
C GLU A 61 -7.49 -30.85 -25.89
N ARG A 62 -7.54 -29.98 -26.86
CA ARG A 62 -6.66 -28.80 -26.93
C ARG A 62 -7.52 -27.54 -26.93
N LYS A 63 -7.31 -26.68 -25.97
CA LYS A 63 -7.94 -25.39 -25.97
C LYS A 63 -7.56 -24.63 -27.23
N ALA A 64 -8.55 -24.15 -27.95
CA ALA A 64 -8.31 -23.36 -29.17
C ALA A 64 -7.48 -22.10 -28.77
N THR A 65 -6.45 -21.83 -29.55
CA THR A 65 -5.53 -20.71 -29.28
C THR A 65 -6.20 -19.34 -29.39
N GLY A 66 -7.37 -19.26 -30.00
CA GLY A 66 -8.09 -18.03 -30.23
C GLY A 66 -7.35 -17.05 -31.15
N ARG A 67 -7.87 -15.85 -31.27
CA ARG A 67 -7.21 -14.77 -32.02
C ARG A 67 -5.97 -14.30 -31.27
N PRO A 68 -4.80 -14.17 -31.91
CA PRO A 68 -3.61 -13.62 -31.27
C PRO A 68 -3.89 -12.23 -30.67
N PRO A 69 -3.39 -11.95 -29.44
CA PRO A 69 -3.60 -10.65 -28.82
C PRO A 69 -2.88 -9.55 -29.63
N LYS A 70 -3.55 -8.44 -29.87
CA LYS A 70 -2.94 -7.26 -30.52
C LYS A 70 -1.74 -6.73 -29.73
N LEU A 71 -1.86 -6.69 -28.39
CA LEU A 71 -0.80 -6.35 -27.46
C LEU A 71 -0.39 -7.61 -26.71
N ASP A 72 0.86 -8.04 -26.90
CA ASP A 72 1.41 -9.23 -26.25
C ASP A 72 2.61 -8.83 -25.39
N CYS A 73 2.55 -9.16 -24.10
CA CYS A 73 3.63 -8.88 -23.15
C CYS A 73 4.97 -9.51 -23.54
N LYS A 74 4.97 -10.68 -24.20
CA LYS A 74 6.22 -11.30 -24.67
C LYS A 74 6.90 -10.46 -25.74
N ARG A 75 6.12 -9.91 -26.66
CA ARG A 75 6.62 -9.12 -27.79
C ARG A 75 6.86 -7.65 -27.43
N HIS A 76 5.91 -7.02 -26.72
CA HIS A 76 5.90 -5.58 -26.50
C HIS A 76 6.26 -5.18 -25.06
N GLY A 77 6.39 -6.16 -24.15
CA GLY A 77 6.58 -5.90 -22.72
C GLY A 77 7.83 -5.10 -22.40
N LYS A 78 8.95 -5.37 -23.08
CA LYS A 78 10.20 -4.60 -22.89
C LYS A 78 10.03 -3.13 -23.23
N ALA A 79 9.34 -2.82 -24.34
CA ALA A 79 9.08 -1.43 -24.77
C ALA A 79 8.17 -0.71 -23.77
N ILE A 80 7.09 -1.37 -23.32
CA ILE A 80 6.18 -0.79 -22.32
C ILE A 80 6.90 -0.55 -20.98
N LEU A 81 7.72 -1.48 -20.51
CA LEU A 81 8.50 -1.31 -19.29
C LEU A 81 9.52 -0.17 -19.40
N LYS A 82 10.17 -0.01 -20.56
CA LYS A 82 11.06 1.13 -20.83
C LYS A 82 10.29 2.43 -20.76
N LEU A 83 9.15 2.52 -21.47
CA LEU A 83 8.28 3.69 -21.47
C LEU A 83 7.87 4.12 -20.06
N VAL A 84 7.37 3.20 -19.23
CA VAL A 84 6.85 3.53 -17.88
C VAL A 84 7.97 3.91 -16.90
N LYS A 85 9.23 3.56 -17.16
CA LYS A 85 10.39 3.97 -16.34
C LYS A 85 10.74 5.44 -16.49
N HIS A 86 10.40 6.06 -17.61
CA HIS A 86 10.61 7.46 -17.87
C HIS A 86 9.38 8.28 -17.50
N PRO A 87 9.51 9.52 -17.05
CA PRO A 87 8.37 10.37 -16.76
C PRO A 87 7.58 10.71 -18.03
N ALA A 88 6.26 10.88 -17.90
CA ALA A 88 5.42 11.19 -19.06
C ALA A 88 5.77 12.54 -19.74
N THR A 89 6.48 13.41 -19.04
CA THR A 89 6.98 14.70 -19.59
C THR A 89 7.95 14.52 -20.76
N GLU A 90 8.71 13.42 -20.80
CA GLU A 90 9.60 13.11 -21.93
C GLU A 90 8.81 12.76 -23.22
N TYR A 91 7.52 12.50 -23.08
CA TYR A 91 6.59 12.17 -24.18
C TYR A 91 5.62 13.32 -24.48
N GLY A 92 5.97 14.55 -24.06
CA GLY A 92 5.20 15.76 -24.37
C GLY A 92 4.00 16.05 -23.46
N TYR A 93 3.88 15.39 -22.31
CA TYR A 93 2.83 15.68 -21.32
C TYR A 93 3.32 16.69 -20.28
N GLU A 94 2.42 17.56 -19.81
CA GLU A 94 2.74 18.58 -18.79
C GLU A 94 3.13 17.97 -17.42
N HIS A 95 2.63 16.76 -17.08
CA HIS A 95 2.82 16.13 -15.79
C HIS A 95 3.52 14.78 -15.92
N PRO A 96 4.43 14.43 -14.99
CA PRO A 96 5.24 13.22 -15.08
C PRO A 96 4.46 11.91 -14.89
N LEU A 97 3.18 11.99 -14.49
CA LEU A 97 2.41 10.81 -14.09
C LEU A 97 1.80 10.08 -15.30
N TRP A 98 1.97 8.78 -15.33
CA TRP A 98 1.36 7.92 -16.31
C TRP A 98 -0.09 7.60 -15.96
N THR A 99 -0.97 7.70 -16.95
CA THR A 99 -2.32 7.12 -16.95
C THR A 99 -2.43 6.08 -18.04
N CYS A 100 -3.36 5.14 -17.93
CA CYS A 100 -3.58 4.18 -19.02
C CYS A 100 -3.88 4.86 -20.36
N GLN A 101 -4.55 6.02 -20.33
CA GLN A 101 -4.84 6.80 -21.52
C GLN A 101 -3.54 7.31 -22.18
N ARG A 102 -2.63 7.91 -21.41
CA ARG A 102 -1.35 8.40 -21.91
C ARG A 102 -0.47 7.28 -22.44
N ILE A 103 -0.34 6.18 -21.68
CA ILE A 103 0.40 5.00 -22.14
C ILE A 103 -0.18 4.47 -23.45
N ARG A 104 -1.50 4.41 -23.59
CA ARG A 104 -2.17 3.98 -24.82
C ARG A 104 -1.83 4.89 -26.01
N GLN A 105 -1.83 6.21 -25.80
CA GLN A 105 -1.49 7.19 -26.85
C GLN A 105 -0.05 7.01 -27.33
N VAL A 106 0.91 6.89 -26.39
CA VAL A 106 2.32 6.68 -26.74
C VAL A 106 2.55 5.34 -27.42
N ILE A 107 1.91 4.24 -26.95
CA ILE A 107 1.97 2.94 -27.63
C ILE A 107 1.39 3.02 -29.05
N SER A 108 0.31 3.79 -29.24
CA SER A 108 -0.26 3.97 -30.58
C SER A 108 0.69 4.73 -31.50
N ALA A 109 1.36 5.75 -31.00
CA ALA A 109 2.31 6.55 -31.78
C ALA A 109 3.62 5.80 -32.08
N GLU A 110 4.23 5.18 -31.06
CA GLU A 110 5.56 4.56 -31.21
C GLU A 110 5.54 3.13 -31.76
N LEU A 111 4.50 2.34 -31.42
CA LEU A 111 4.42 0.93 -31.80
C LEU A 111 3.32 0.65 -32.85
N ASN A 112 2.62 1.68 -33.30
CA ASN A 112 1.45 1.57 -34.21
C ASN A 112 0.41 0.56 -33.72
N LEU A 113 0.16 0.50 -32.40
CA LEU A 113 -0.72 -0.46 -31.76
C LEU A 113 -1.95 0.23 -31.15
N VAL A 114 -3.11 0.04 -31.79
CA VAL A 114 -4.37 0.54 -31.26
C VAL A 114 -5.02 -0.50 -30.38
N VAL A 115 -5.07 -0.24 -29.08
CA VAL A 115 -5.67 -1.11 -28.05
C VAL A 115 -6.67 -0.35 -27.19
N SER A 116 -7.61 -1.07 -26.58
CA SER A 116 -8.51 -0.48 -25.59
C SER A 116 -7.83 -0.32 -24.23
N VAL A 117 -8.28 0.63 -23.41
CA VAL A 117 -7.76 0.83 -22.04
C VAL A 117 -7.89 -0.45 -21.18
N PRO A 118 -9.01 -1.21 -21.20
CA PRO A 118 -9.10 -2.47 -20.47
C PRO A 118 -8.10 -3.52 -20.94
N THR A 119 -7.81 -3.57 -22.24
CA THR A 119 -6.78 -4.49 -22.77
C THR A 119 -5.39 -4.11 -22.28
N LEU A 120 -5.03 -2.82 -22.40
CA LEU A 120 -3.77 -2.30 -21.88
C LEU A 120 -3.63 -2.57 -20.37
N TRP A 121 -4.67 -2.29 -19.58
CA TRP A 121 -4.64 -2.52 -18.14
C TRP A 121 -4.35 -3.98 -17.77
N ARG A 122 -4.96 -4.94 -18.49
CA ARG A 122 -4.68 -6.37 -18.29
C ARG A 122 -3.24 -6.73 -18.62
N GLU A 123 -2.69 -6.17 -19.68
CA GLU A 123 -1.30 -6.42 -20.07
C GLU A 123 -0.29 -5.78 -19.09
N LEU A 124 -0.57 -4.55 -18.60
CA LEU A 124 0.24 -3.93 -17.53
C LEU A 124 0.27 -4.80 -16.26
N LYS A 125 -0.86 -5.42 -15.89
CA LYS A 125 -0.92 -6.37 -14.76
C LYS A 125 -0.06 -7.61 -14.99
N LYS A 126 -0.04 -8.18 -16.20
CA LYS A 126 0.84 -9.30 -16.56
C LYS A 126 2.32 -8.92 -16.47
N LEU A 127 2.66 -7.67 -16.76
CA LEU A 127 4.01 -7.10 -16.57
C LEU A 127 4.33 -6.77 -15.10
N LYS A 128 3.48 -7.16 -14.15
CA LYS A 128 3.60 -6.87 -12.71
C LYS A 128 3.59 -5.38 -12.38
N LEU A 129 3.03 -4.56 -13.25
CA LEU A 129 2.77 -3.14 -12.98
C LEU A 129 1.43 -2.98 -12.26
N SER A 130 1.38 -2.05 -11.31
CA SER A 130 0.15 -1.68 -10.60
C SER A 130 0.04 -0.15 -10.52
N CYS A 131 -1.20 0.33 -10.46
CA CYS A 131 -1.45 1.76 -10.26
C CYS A 131 -1.08 2.10 -8.81
N GLN A 132 -0.07 2.96 -8.64
CA GLN A 132 0.43 3.41 -7.35
C GLN A 132 0.15 4.90 -7.18
N LYS A 133 -0.16 5.33 -5.94
CA LYS A 133 -0.17 6.74 -5.59
C LYS A 133 1.28 7.15 -5.31
N PRO A 134 1.84 8.14 -6.02
CA PRO A 134 3.20 8.59 -5.77
C PRO A 134 3.37 9.11 -4.36
N GLU A 135 4.49 8.79 -3.75
CA GLU A 135 4.94 9.37 -2.51
C GLU A 135 5.45 10.79 -2.75
N ARG A 136 5.10 11.72 -1.85
CA ARG A 136 5.64 13.08 -1.87
C ARG A 136 6.94 13.10 -1.08
N ARG A 137 8.00 13.60 -1.68
CA ARG A 137 9.28 13.85 -1.01
C ARG A 137 9.64 15.32 -1.18
N ALA A 138 10.15 15.93 -0.11
CA ALA A 138 10.66 17.30 -0.17
C ALA A 138 11.88 17.36 -1.10
N LEU A 139 12.00 18.42 -1.89
CA LEU A 139 13.17 18.64 -2.74
C LEU A 139 14.43 18.86 -1.92
N GLU A 140 14.26 19.42 -0.73
CA GLU A 140 15.31 19.74 0.25
C GLU A 140 15.77 18.51 1.06
N GLN A 141 15.18 17.34 0.84
CA GLN A 141 15.56 16.10 1.52
C GLN A 141 16.94 15.64 1.05
N ASP A 142 17.89 15.51 1.98
CA ASP A 142 19.22 14.97 1.69
C ASP A 142 19.30 13.44 1.87
N PRO A 143 19.35 12.66 0.78
CA PRO A 143 19.43 11.20 0.86
C PRO A 143 20.73 10.70 1.53
N LYS A 144 21.82 11.44 1.40
CA LYS A 144 23.13 11.06 1.99
C LYS A 144 23.11 11.26 3.51
N ALA A 145 22.58 12.40 3.99
CA ALA A 145 22.38 12.65 5.41
C ALA A 145 21.45 11.60 6.05
N ARG A 146 20.37 11.23 5.37
CA ARG A 146 19.45 10.19 5.83
C ARG A 146 20.13 8.82 5.92
N ALA A 147 20.85 8.40 4.88
CA ALA A 147 21.58 7.14 4.88
C ALA A 147 22.63 7.10 5.99
N ARG A 148 23.37 8.19 6.19
CA ARG A 148 24.35 8.33 7.29
C ARG A 148 23.66 8.21 8.64
N TRP A 149 22.54 8.87 8.86
CA TRP A 149 21.81 8.83 10.13
C TRP A 149 21.39 7.40 10.47
N ILE A 150 20.85 6.63 9.53
CA ILE A 150 20.48 5.23 9.73
C ILE A 150 21.72 4.37 10.01
N ALA A 151 22.81 4.59 9.28
CA ALA A 151 24.01 3.75 9.39
C ALA A 151 24.83 4.05 10.65
N THR A 152 24.86 5.27 11.14
CA THR A 152 25.74 5.70 12.23
C THR A 152 25.01 6.21 13.46
N GLU A 153 24.15 7.24 13.31
CA GLU A 153 23.53 7.91 14.45
C GLU A 153 22.49 7.04 15.14
N TRP A 154 21.59 6.43 14.40
CA TRP A 154 20.55 5.59 14.99
C TRP A 154 21.12 4.40 15.78
N PRO A 155 22.10 3.61 15.28
CA PRO A 155 22.76 2.60 16.08
C PRO A 155 23.51 3.16 17.30
N ARG A 156 24.12 4.36 17.18
CA ARG A 156 24.79 5.05 18.30
C ARG A 156 23.80 5.40 19.41
N ILE A 157 22.68 6.03 19.05
CA ILE A 157 21.62 6.40 19.99
C ILE A 157 21.07 5.15 20.69
N LYS A 158 20.77 4.09 19.96
CA LYS A 158 20.29 2.81 20.54
C LYS A 158 21.27 2.20 21.53
N ARG A 159 22.58 2.19 21.20
CA ARG A 159 23.61 1.68 22.10
C ARG A 159 23.73 2.51 23.37
N LEU A 160 23.69 3.84 23.20
CA LEU A 160 23.78 4.78 24.33
C LEU A 160 22.56 4.64 25.25
N ALA A 161 21.36 4.56 24.68
CA ALA A 161 20.13 4.34 25.44
C ALA A 161 20.17 3.03 26.25
N ARG A 162 20.67 1.94 25.64
CA ARG A 162 20.87 0.66 26.34
C ARG A 162 21.88 0.78 27.49
N LYS A 163 23.05 1.37 27.21
CA LYS A 163 24.12 1.56 28.21
C LYS A 163 23.63 2.37 29.43
N GLN A 164 22.85 3.40 29.18
CA GLN A 164 22.35 4.29 30.24
C GLN A 164 20.98 3.89 30.77
N ARG A 165 20.41 2.76 30.32
CA ARG A 165 19.05 2.29 30.64
C ARG A 165 17.99 3.39 30.45
N ALA A 166 18.21 4.24 29.43
CA ALA A 166 17.32 5.36 29.10
C ALA A 166 16.04 4.86 28.39
N LEU A 167 14.95 5.56 28.64
CA LEU A 167 13.75 5.46 27.79
C LEU A 167 13.98 6.31 26.55
N LEU A 168 13.78 5.71 25.38
CA LEU A 168 13.94 6.38 24.11
C LEU A 168 12.58 6.70 23.53
N PHE A 169 12.31 7.99 23.34
CA PHE A 169 11.08 8.53 22.79
C PHE A 169 11.33 9.19 21.45
N PHE A 170 10.41 9.03 20.51
CA PHE A 170 10.28 9.89 19.35
C PHE A 170 9.17 10.89 19.67
N GLU A 171 9.35 12.10 19.25
CA GLU A 171 8.44 13.20 19.53
C GLU A 171 8.04 13.90 18.23
N ASP A 172 6.78 14.36 18.19
CA ASP A 172 6.20 15.11 17.06
C ASP A 172 4.94 15.86 17.48
N GLU A 173 4.51 16.78 16.61
CA GLU A 173 3.27 17.52 16.80
C GLU A 173 2.32 17.32 15.62
N SER A 174 1.05 17.37 15.91
CA SER A 174 0.05 17.36 14.87
C SER A 174 -1.20 18.16 15.23
N MET A 175 -1.87 18.64 14.19
CA MET A 175 -3.15 19.31 14.34
C MET A 175 -4.31 18.35 14.03
N VAL A 176 -5.25 18.25 14.95
CA VAL A 176 -6.54 17.61 14.77
C VAL A 176 -7.56 18.68 14.39
N ARG A 177 -8.21 18.53 13.26
CA ARG A 177 -9.18 19.52 12.77
C ARG A 177 -10.58 19.19 13.24
N LEU A 178 -11.40 20.24 13.42
CA LEU A 178 -12.84 20.10 13.71
C LEU A 178 -13.59 19.42 12.55
N THR A 179 -13.14 19.60 11.31
CA THR A 179 -13.63 18.82 10.15
C THR A 179 -12.96 17.45 10.16
N PRO A 180 -13.72 16.36 10.44
CA PRO A 180 -13.16 15.00 10.54
C PRO A 180 -12.72 14.46 9.20
N THR A 181 -11.83 13.48 9.23
CA THR A 181 -11.63 12.60 8.08
C THR A 181 -12.81 11.63 7.97
N VAL A 182 -13.30 11.43 6.77
CA VAL A 182 -14.35 10.44 6.49
C VAL A 182 -13.74 9.25 5.76
N GLY A 183 -14.30 8.06 5.98
CA GLY A 183 -13.88 6.86 5.29
C GLY A 183 -15.05 6.22 4.55
N ARG A 184 -14.75 5.15 3.83
CA ARG A 184 -15.78 4.35 3.17
C ARG A 184 -16.64 3.61 4.20
N THR A 185 -17.93 3.51 3.94
CA THR A 185 -18.89 2.69 4.69
C THR A 185 -19.86 2.02 3.73
N TRP A 186 -20.64 1.09 4.24
CA TRP A 186 -21.64 0.39 3.45
C TRP A 186 -22.94 1.22 3.38
N ALA A 187 -23.53 1.28 2.19
CA ALA A 187 -24.82 1.89 1.93
C ALA A 187 -25.48 1.23 0.70
N PRO A 188 -26.80 1.37 0.52
CA PRO A 188 -27.45 0.92 -0.70
C PRO A 188 -26.82 1.57 -1.95
N VAL A 189 -26.78 0.83 -3.05
CA VAL A 189 -26.23 1.33 -4.32
C VAL A 189 -26.95 2.61 -4.74
N GLY A 190 -26.18 3.63 -5.10
CA GLY A 190 -26.71 4.95 -5.48
C GLY A 190 -27.14 5.87 -4.32
N LYS A 191 -27.05 5.39 -3.06
CA LYS A 191 -27.38 6.22 -1.87
C LYS A 191 -26.12 6.50 -1.07
N THR A 192 -25.49 7.64 -1.35
CA THR A 192 -24.29 8.08 -0.63
C THR A 192 -24.62 8.46 0.81
N PRO A 193 -23.97 7.86 1.82
CA PRO A 193 -24.16 8.24 3.23
C PRO A 193 -23.70 9.66 3.49
N ILE A 194 -24.40 10.36 4.39
CA ILE A 194 -24.10 11.74 4.78
C ILE A 194 -23.58 11.74 6.22
N VAL A 195 -22.39 12.29 6.42
CA VAL A 195 -21.86 12.63 7.74
C VAL A 195 -22.05 14.12 7.95
N ARG A 196 -22.90 14.49 8.90
CA ARG A 196 -23.10 15.89 9.24
C ARG A 196 -21.94 16.41 10.05
N VAL A 197 -21.34 17.53 9.63
CA VAL A 197 -20.20 18.18 10.27
C VAL A 197 -20.50 19.67 10.43
N THR A 198 -19.88 20.31 11.43
CA THR A 198 -19.98 21.75 11.59
C THR A 198 -19.22 22.48 10.47
N GLY A 199 -19.74 23.63 10.02
CA GLY A 199 -19.03 24.55 9.11
C GLY A 199 -17.94 25.39 9.79
N LYS A 200 -17.85 25.33 11.14
CA LYS A 200 -16.85 26.11 11.91
C LYS A 200 -15.43 25.56 11.63
N ARG A 201 -14.47 26.48 11.57
CA ARG A 201 -13.05 26.14 11.42
C ARG A 201 -12.35 26.24 12.78
N ALA A 202 -11.96 25.11 13.32
CA ALA A 202 -11.13 25.04 14.50
C ALA A 202 -10.18 23.84 14.41
N SER A 203 -9.11 23.88 15.18
CA SER A 203 -8.16 22.78 15.30
C SER A 203 -7.59 22.73 16.71
N VAL A 204 -7.16 21.54 17.09
CA VAL A 204 -6.49 21.25 18.36
C VAL A 204 -5.08 20.79 18.03
N LEU A 205 -4.10 21.41 18.64
CA LEU A 205 -2.71 21.00 18.57
C LEU A 205 -2.48 19.89 19.59
N VAL A 206 -1.73 18.89 19.20
CA VAL A 206 -1.32 17.76 20.04
C VAL A 206 0.17 17.58 19.90
N MET A 207 0.86 17.39 21.00
CA MET A 207 2.24 16.92 21.06
C MET A 207 2.25 15.50 21.59
N SER A 208 3.06 14.64 21.05
CA SER A 208 3.22 13.29 21.57
C SER A 208 4.66 12.81 21.58
N ALA A 209 4.93 11.86 22.47
CA ALA A 209 6.19 11.14 22.53
C ALA A 209 5.92 9.66 22.70
N LEU A 210 6.39 8.83 21.74
CA LEU A 210 6.20 7.39 21.81
C LEU A 210 7.52 6.63 21.91
N SER A 211 7.51 5.52 22.65
CA SER A 211 8.70 4.72 22.89
C SER A 211 8.63 3.34 22.23
N LEU A 212 9.79 2.77 21.94
CA LEU A 212 9.94 1.38 21.48
C LEU A 212 9.29 0.34 22.40
N GLN A 213 9.17 0.67 23.70
CA GLN A 213 8.52 -0.17 24.69
C GLN A 213 6.99 -0.13 24.63
N GLY A 214 6.43 0.72 23.77
CA GLY A 214 4.99 0.86 23.59
C GLY A 214 4.34 1.85 24.56
N ARG A 215 5.11 2.84 25.06
CA ARG A 215 4.59 3.95 25.86
C ARG A 215 4.21 5.10 24.93
N LEU A 216 3.13 5.77 25.24
CA LEU A 216 2.68 7.00 24.60
C LEU A 216 2.45 8.05 25.70
N PHE A 217 3.23 9.11 25.68
CA PHE A 217 3.00 10.33 26.43
C PHE A 217 2.44 11.37 25.46
N PHE A 218 1.51 12.22 25.90
CA PHE A 218 0.96 13.27 25.05
C PHE A 218 0.51 14.47 25.88
N LYS A 219 0.46 15.62 25.22
CA LYS A 219 -0.04 16.89 25.77
C LYS A 219 -0.88 17.59 24.70
N ILE A 220 -1.95 18.25 25.13
CA ILE A 220 -2.76 19.12 24.30
C ILE A 220 -2.51 20.55 24.79
N PRO A 221 -1.56 21.28 24.21
CA PRO A 221 -1.26 22.63 24.63
C PRO A 221 -2.38 23.60 24.23
N SER A 222 -2.58 24.64 25.03
CA SER A 222 -3.53 25.74 24.74
C SER A 222 -3.03 26.66 23.62
N GLU A 223 -1.71 26.75 23.47
CA GLU A 223 -1.02 27.64 22.54
C GLU A 223 -0.33 26.90 21.39
N ARG A 224 0.17 27.68 20.43
CA ARG A 224 1.03 27.13 19.37
C ARG A 224 2.35 26.64 19.95
N VAL A 225 2.92 25.60 19.33
CA VAL A 225 4.25 25.13 19.73
C VAL A 225 5.28 26.23 19.50
N ASN A 226 5.97 26.56 20.57
CA ASN A 226 7.15 27.41 20.60
C ASN A 226 8.17 26.77 21.57
N ALA A 227 9.34 27.37 21.71
CA ALA A 227 10.39 26.82 22.56
C ALA A 227 9.95 26.63 24.02
N THR A 228 9.12 27.53 24.56
CA THR A 228 8.61 27.43 25.93
C THR A 228 7.66 26.25 26.10
N VAL A 229 6.69 26.12 25.18
CA VAL A 229 5.72 25.00 25.18
C VAL A 229 6.45 23.67 25.05
N PHE A 230 7.49 23.60 24.20
CA PHE A 230 8.30 22.39 24.05
C PHE A 230 9.11 22.07 25.32
N ILE A 231 9.70 23.08 25.97
CA ILE A 231 10.38 22.91 27.26
C ILE A 231 9.39 22.40 28.33
N ASP A 232 8.17 22.90 28.37
CA ASP A 232 7.16 22.46 29.33
C ASP A 232 6.70 21.03 29.04
N PHE A 233 6.59 20.65 27.78
CA PHE A 233 6.36 19.23 27.37
C PHE A 233 7.49 18.33 27.88
N LEU A 234 8.74 18.71 27.69
CA LEU A 234 9.91 17.96 28.17
C LEU A 234 9.96 17.87 29.72
N LYS A 235 9.59 18.92 30.43
CA LYS A 235 9.47 18.89 31.90
C LYS A 235 8.42 17.89 32.36
N GLU A 236 7.24 17.88 31.73
CA GLU A 236 6.16 16.98 32.09
C GLU A 236 6.55 15.52 31.74
N LEU A 237 7.22 15.29 30.60
CA LEU A 237 7.76 14.00 30.26
C LEU A 237 8.80 13.48 31.27
N LEU A 238 9.65 14.37 31.77
CA LEU A 238 10.62 14.08 32.86
C LEU A 238 9.94 13.76 34.17
N ALA A 239 8.83 14.42 34.49
CA ALA A 239 8.03 14.21 35.70
C ALA A 239 7.28 12.87 35.65
N GLU A 240 6.77 12.48 34.46
CA GLU A 240 6.10 11.19 34.26
C GLU A 240 7.05 9.99 34.49
N TYR A 241 8.37 10.17 34.23
CA TYR A 241 9.38 9.14 34.44
C TYR A 241 10.51 9.56 35.37
N PRO A 242 10.24 9.82 36.69
CA PRO A 242 11.18 10.49 37.61
C PRO A 242 12.47 9.67 37.84
N LYS A 243 12.42 8.36 37.72
CA LYS A 243 13.56 7.48 38.02
C LYS A 243 14.32 7.03 36.73
N ARG A 244 13.98 7.57 35.58
CA ARG A 244 14.56 7.11 34.31
C ARG A 244 15.28 8.26 33.60
N LYS A 245 16.37 7.90 32.93
CA LYS A 245 16.95 8.77 31.92
C LYS A 245 16.09 8.73 30.67
N ILE A 246 15.92 9.86 30.00
CA ILE A 246 15.06 10.03 28.84
C ILE A 246 15.89 10.53 27.67
N PHE A 247 15.78 9.87 26.55
CA PHE A 247 16.28 10.30 25.26
C PHE A 247 15.09 10.65 24.38
N VAL A 248 15.10 11.85 23.84
CA VAL A 248 14.07 12.34 22.93
C VAL A 248 14.70 12.51 21.55
N ILE A 249 14.04 12.01 20.54
CA ILE A 249 14.36 12.23 19.12
C ILE A 249 13.22 13.08 18.56
N ALA A 250 13.51 14.30 18.16
CA ALA A 250 12.58 15.23 17.54
C ALA A 250 13.04 15.62 16.13
N ASP A 251 12.21 16.28 15.39
CA ASP A 251 12.63 16.91 14.14
C ASP A 251 13.46 18.18 14.39
N GLN A 252 13.91 18.84 13.32
CA GLN A 252 14.68 20.07 13.42
C GLN A 252 13.82 21.33 13.25
N ALA A 253 12.56 21.28 13.68
CA ALA A 253 11.72 22.47 13.70
C ALA A 253 12.33 23.60 14.59
N SER A 254 12.05 24.85 14.23
CA SER A 254 12.60 26.02 14.97
C SER A 254 12.39 25.96 16.47
N PRO A 255 11.23 25.53 17.01
CA PRO A 255 11.04 25.40 18.46
C PRO A 255 12.03 24.42 19.10
N HIS A 256 12.35 23.29 18.43
CA HIS A 256 13.18 22.20 18.99
C HIS A 256 14.66 22.56 19.03
N ILE A 257 15.15 23.35 18.08
CA ILE A 257 16.57 23.73 17.96
C ILE A 257 16.90 25.07 18.65
N ALA A 258 15.91 25.71 19.27
CA ALA A 258 16.04 27.00 19.90
C ALA A 258 17.14 27.01 21.00
N LYS A 259 17.83 28.12 21.15
CA LYS A 259 18.90 28.28 22.18
C LYS A 259 18.39 27.98 23.59
N SER A 260 17.18 28.43 23.94
CA SER A 260 16.53 28.16 25.24
C SER A 260 16.31 26.68 25.51
N VAL A 261 15.91 25.91 24.49
CA VAL A 261 15.73 24.44 24.58
C VAL A 261 17.09 23.78 24.81
N LYS A 262 18.12 24.14 24.03
CA LYS A 262 19.48 23.61 24.21
C LYS A 262 20.02 23.89 25.60
N ALA A 263 19.82 25.12 26.12
CA ALA A 263 20.22 25.51 27.48
C ALA A 263 19.46 24.71 28.55
N PHE A 264 18.13 24.55 28.37
CA PHE A 264 17.33 23.72 29.26
C PHE A 264 17.82 22.27 29.30
N VAL A 265 18.01 21.62 28.11
CA VAL A 265 18.47 20.24 28.00
C VAL A 265 19.86 20.07 28.62
N ALA A 266 20.79 21.01 28.39
CA ALA A 266 22.14 20.98 28.99
C ALA A 266 22.11 21.00 30.52
N GLY A 267 21.14 21.69 31.15
CA GLY A 267 20.92 21.69 32.59
C GLY A 267 20.25 20.41 33.14
N GLN A 268 19.79 19.49 32.30
CA GLN A 268 19.06 18.31 32.74
C GLN A 268 19.92 17.03 32.67
N LYS A 269 20.39 16.53 33.82
CA LYS A 269 21.21 15.30 33.90
C LYS A 269 20.49 14.03 33.33
N ARG A 270 19.16 14.03 33.32
CA ARG A 270 18.32 12.91 32.92
C ARG A 270 17.73 13.00 31.50
N LEU A 271 18.06 14.08 30.76
CA LEU A 271 17.50 14.33 29.44
C LEU A 271 18.61 14.48 28.40
N GLU A 272 18.48 13.76 27.27
CA GLU A 272 19.27 14.01 26.07
C GLU A 272 18.33 14.18 24.88
N LEU A 273 18.63 15.17 24.02
CA LEU A 273 17.84 15.48 22.83
C LEU A 273 18.68 15.17 21.58
N PHE A 274 18.10 14.41 20.68
CA PHE A 274 18.66 14.05 19.38
C PHE A 274 17.73 14.53 18.29
N TYR A 275 18.24 14.63 17.06
CA TYR A 275 17.46 15.13 15.94
C TYR A 275 17.41 14.15 14.78
N LEU A 276 16.26 14.06 14.15
CA LEU A 276 16.10 13.40 12.86
C LEU A 276 16.79 14.21 11.74
N PRO A 277 17.19 13.59 10.64
CA PRO A 277 17.57 14.33 9.45
C PRO A 277 16.42 15.22 8.98
N THR A 278 16.74 16.36 8.41
CA THR A 278 15.73 17.29 7.88
C THR A 278 14.84 16.59 6.83
N TYR A 279 13.56 16.95 6.81
CA TYR A 279 12.56 16.40 5.90
C TYR A 279 12.46 14.87 5.89
N SER A 280 12.49 14.24 7.08
CA SER A 280 12.46 12.78 7.24
C SER A 280 11.27 12.29 8.08
N PRO A 281 10.01 12.64 7.75
CA PRO A 281 8.83 12.22 8.52
C PRO A 281 8.66 10.69 8.54
N ASP A 282 9.10 9.99 7.48
CA ASP A 282 9.07 8.54 7.40
C ASP A 282 10.03 7.84 8.39
N PHE A 283 10.91 8.57 9.05
CA PHE A 283 11.73 8.09 10.18
C PHE A 283 11.05 8.33 11.53
N ASN A 284 9.99 9.13 11.56
CA ASN A 284 9.26 9.41 12.80
C ASN A 284 8.05 8.47 12.95
N PRO A 285 8.07 7.55 13.96
CA PRO A 285 6.94 6.65 14.19
C PRO A 285 5.68 7.39 14.70
N ASP A 286 5.78 8.65 15.16
CA ASP A 286 4.65 9.48 15.54
C ASP A 286 3.69 9.77 14.38
N GLU A 287 4.15 9.76 13.14
CA GLU A 287 3.28 9.80 11.96
C GLU A 287 2.25 8.65 11.97
N GLY A 288 2.61 7.51 12.54
CA GLY A 288 1.70 6.39 12.77
C GLY A 288 0.63 6.70 13.81
N VAL A 289 0.97 7.45 14.88
CA VAL A 289 0.03 7.94 15.89
C VAL A 289 -0.99 8.86 15.24
N TRP A 290 -0.53 9.85 14.47
CA TRP A 290 -1.38 10.84 13.80
C TRP A 290 -2.29 10.19 12.76
N SER A 291 -1.75 9.26 11.99
CA SER A 291 -2.55 8.50 11.01
C SER A 291 -3.64 7.69 11.70
N HIS A 292 -3.32 6.97 12.77
CA HIS A 292 -4.30 6.18 13.53
C HIS A 292 -5.33 7.06 14.24
N LEU A 293 -4.89 8.11 14.94
CA LEU A 293 -5.76 9.05 15.63
C LEU A 293 -6.81 9.64 14.68
N LYS A 294 -6.37 10.17 13.54
CA LYS A 294 -7.25 10.87 12.58
C LYS A 294 -8.14 9.92 11.77
N SER A 295 -7.62 8.72 11.41
CA SER A 295 -8.33 7.82 10.49
C SER A 295 -9.10 6.68 11.16
N GLN A 296 -8.83 6.40 12.45
CA GLN A 296 -9.51 5.34 13.19
C GLN A 296 -10.23 5.88 14.42
N GLU A 297 -9.52 6.53 15.33
CA GLU A 297 -10.08 6.96 16.62
C GLU A 297 -11.06 8.14 16.48
N LEU A 298 -10.72 9.12 15.63
CA LEU A 298 -11.50 10.34 15.39
C LEU A 298 -12.17 10.36 14.00
N LYS A 299 -12.25 9.20 13.33
CA LYS A 299 -12.92 9.11 12.05
C LYS A 299 -14.40 9.51 12.18
N ALA A 300 -14.84 10.41 11.32
CA ALA A 300 -16.21 10.89 11.26
C ALA A 300 -16.74 11.41 12.62
N HIS A 301 -15.87 11.99 13.48
CA HIS A 301 -16.29 12.58 14.75
C HIS A 301 -17.27 13.74 14.51
N GLN A 302 -18.17 13.95 15.42
CA GLN A 302 -19.22 14.98 15.35
C GLN A 302 -19.02 16.09 16.38
N ALA A 303 -17.77 16.45 16.67
CA ALA A 303 -17.48 17.60 17.53
C ALA A 303 -18.00 18.87 16.86
N THR A 304 -18.68 19.73 17.61
CA THR A 304 -19.31 20.97 17.14
C THR A 304 -18.50 22.20 17.48
N ASN A 305 -17.56 22.10 18.42
CA ASN A 305 -16.69 23.17 18.90
C ASN A 305 -15.32 22.63 19.30
N LYS A 306 -14.42 23.55 19.68
CA LYS A 306 -13.02 23.23 20.03
C LYS A 306 -12.94 22.43 21.33
N GLU A 307 -13.77 22.73 22.31
CA GLU A 307 -13.81 22.08 23.63
C GLU A 307 -14.18 20.59 23.49
N GLU A 308 -15.22 20.29 22.72
CA GLU A 308 -15.60 18.92 22.42
C GLU A 308 -14.50 18.17 21.65
N LEU A 309 -13.82 18.86 20.73
CA LEU A 309 -12.73 18.27 19.97
C LEU A 309 -11.54 17.93 20.89
N ILE A 310 -11.20 18.82 21.84
CA ILE A 310 -10.17 18.58 22.86
C ILE A 310 -10.54 17.32 23.66
N LYS A 311 -11.75 17.25 24.18
CA LYS A 311 -12.23 16.10 24.98
C LYS A 311 -12.14 14.80 24.21
N LYS A 312 -12.68 14.76 22.98
CA LYS A 312 -12.62 13.56 22.13
C LYS A 312 -11.18 13.17 21.79
N THR A 313 -10.31 14.12 21.54
CA THR A 313 -8.89 13.88 21.22
C THR A 313 -8.16 13.32 22.44
N ASP A 314 -8.36 13.89 23.62
CA ASP A 314 -7.79 13.40 24.88
C ASP A 314 -8.22 11.98 25.19
N GLU A 315 -9.52 11.69 25.12
CA GLU A 315 -10.08 10.34 25.32
C GLU A 315 -9.51 9.33 24.31
N ALA A 316 -9.37 9.73 23.06
CA ALA A 316 -8.80 8.88 22.01
C ALA A 316 -7.34 8.54 22.28
N LEU A 317 -6.52 9.54 22.63
CA LEU A 317 -5.11 9.35 22.97
C LEU A 317 -4.94 8.51 24.24
N LYS A 318 -5.78 8.69 25.25
CA LYS A 318 -5.81 7.85 26.46
C LYS A 318 -6.13 6.40 26.14
N ARG A 319 -7.09 6.14 25.22
CA ARG A 319 -7.36 4.77 24.74
C ARG A 319 -6.17 4.18 23.99
N MET A 320 -5.50 4.95 23.15
CA MET A 320 -4.30 4.50 22.43
C MET A 320 -3.14 4.20 23.39
N ALA A 321 -2.90 5.05 24.39
CA ALA A 321 -1.84 4.87 25.37
C ALA A 321 -2.00 3.57 26.19
N LYS A 322 -3.23 3.10 26.41
CA LYS A 322 -3.53 1.80 27.05
C LYS A 322 -3.26 0.59 26.15
N ARG A 323 -2.78 0.78 24.90
CA ARG A 323 -2.57 -0.28 23.92
C ARG A 323 -1.10 -0.38 23.46
N PRO A 324 -0.18 -0.88 24.30
CA PRO A 324 1.27 -0.89 23.99
C PRO A 324 1.61 -1.64 22.70
N ALA A 325 0.84 -2.69 22.35
CA ALA A 325 1.02 -3.41 21.10
C ALA A 325 0.74 -2.53 19.87
N LEU A 326 -0.28 -1.68 19.93
CA LEU A 326 -0.59 -0.69 18.91
C LEU A 326 0.58 0.29 18.75
N ILE A 327 1.06 0.87 19.86
CA ILE A 327 2.16 1.84 19.84
C ILE A 327 3.42 1.22 19.23
N ARG A 328 3.80 0.01 19.63
CA ARG A 328 4.92 -0.72 19.02
C ARG A 328 4.74 -0.99 17.53
N SER A 329 3.51 -1.15 17.06
CA SER A 329 3.25 -1.40 15.64
C SER A 329 3.58 -0.22 14.74
N PHE A 330 3.59 1.01 15.25
CA PHE A 330 3.94 2.21 14.48
C PHE A 330 5.41 2.20 14.08
N PHE A 331 6.28 1.66 14.92
CA PHE A 331 7.71 1.52 14.59
C PHE A 331 7.97 0.56 13.42
N LYS A 332 7.12 -0.45 13.20
CA LYS A 332 7.27 -1.39 12.08
C LYS A 332 7.01 -0.74 10.72
N ARG A 333 6.42 0.43 10.70
CA ARG A 333 6.10 1.17 9.47
C ARG A 333 7.13 2.24 9.13
N CYS A 334 8.08 2.46 10.04
CA CYS A 334 9.13 3.46 9.86
C CYS A 334 10.36 2.84 9.20
N ASN A 335 11.01 3.61 8.36
CA ASN A 335 12.22 3.18 7.62
C ASN A 335 13.50 3.19 8.49
N ILE A 336 13.36 3.01 9.81
CA ILE A 336 14.47 2.98 10.79
C ILE A 336 14.69 1.61 11.44
N THR A 337 13.85 0.62 11.12
CA THR A 337 13.95 -0.74 11.64
C THR A 337 14.69 -1.64 10.69
#